data_0487455648aeaa08b802bf01e905e26c
#
_entry.id   0487455648aeaa08b802bf01e905e26c
#
_cell.length_a   1.000
_cell.length_b   1.000
_cell.length_c   1.000
_cell.angle_alpha   90.00
_cell.angle_beta   90.00
_cell.angle_gamma   90.00
#
_symmetry.space_group_name_H-M   'P 1'
#
loop_
_entity.id
_entity.type
_entity.pdbx_description
1 polymer ?
#
loop_
_entity_poly.entity_id
_entity_poly.type
_entity_poly.pdbx_seq_one_letter_code
_entity_poly.pdbx_strand_id
1 'polypeptide(L)'
;MCSSDLTLTIKDDQGNVVDEWISNDKAHSIEGLIVGKTYTLTETITAKDYVKATDIIFKVKNSSELETVTMKDKQVAFSKTDITGENEIEGATITVSEKQTGKVVDEWVSEKKKHLINGLEEGKSYILSEKISPEEFVKSSDIEFTVTKEKTNQKIIMKDKQVSISKSTVSGNEIVGALMQIIDEDGNVVDEWTSEEKEHFANNLEEGKSYTLHEDLSPFGLNLANDIEFEVTYDKENQKVEMIDTINAVSKVKEDGKQLKGAELTVVSNKTKQIVDRWTTGQHIFDVTEDMQSQIKENKKAEGMYIDEDDSTITYSISKNKDHDDYRLAFVKDGTTTYANIDLNGDETSHMIEGLIAGEEYILRETKTPNGYATSKEQIFKVEDNKDISLTMVDEDIKVQISKQDITNKKEIEGAKLKVVDKDGNTIDEWTSKKEPHMIKNLNDGESYTLIEETAPQGYKIAESIDFKIEDTGAIQHVVMYDEHLPVKVKTGDDNSYQYWIVSGLLSLVALLIIRFKVKREHQ
;
A
#
# COMPACT_ATOMS: atom_id res chain seq x y z
N MET A 1 -9.78 37.93 46.34
CA MET A 1 -8.64 38.84 46.60
C MET A 1 -8.95 40.11 45.85
N CYS A 2 -9.06 41.26 46.53
CA CYS A 2 -9.14 42.53 45.85
C CYS A 2 -7.79 42.80 45.19
N SER A 3 -7.81 43.08 43.86
CA SER A 3 -6.62 43.57 43.17
C SER A 3 -6.34 44.98 43.62
N SER A 4 -5.17 45.28 44.12
CA SER A 4 -4.75 46.59 44.63
C SER A 4 -4.47 47.64 43.54
N ASP A 5 -4.73 47.34 42.27
CA ASP A 5 -4.27 48.17 41.14
C ASP A 5 -5.41 48.72 40.28
N LEU A 6 -6.65 48.57 40.72
CA LEU A 6 -7.85 49.11 40.08
C LEU A 6 -8.07 50.56 40.47
N THR A 7 -8.12 51.47 39.49
CA THR A 7 -8.45 52.89 39.73
C THR A 7 -9.88 53.17 39.33
N LEU A 8 -10.65 53.71 40.26
CA LEU A 8 -12.03 54.14 40.10
C LEU A 8 -12.13 55.65 40.17
N THR A 9 -13.00 56.18 39.33
CA THR A 9 -13.27 57.65 39.28
C THR A 9 -14.78 57.92 39.34
N ILE A 10 -15.20 58.86 40.13
CA ILE A 10 -16.57 59.40 40.07
C ILE A 10 -16.55 60.72 39.31
N LYS A 11 -17.46 60.85 38.33
CA LYS A 11 -17.68 62.07 37.54
C LYS A 11 -19.08 62.55 37.72
N ASP A 12 -19.22 63.91 37.73
CA ASP A 12 -20.53 64.54 37.71
C ASP A 12 -21.22 64.50 36.34
N ASP A 13 -22.41 65.09 36.20
CA ASP A 13 -23.20 65.16 34.96
C ASP A 13 -22.57 66.04 33.87
N GLN A 14 -21.51 66.81 34.19
CA GLN A 14 -20.68 67.58 33.25
C GLN A 14 -19.35 66.91 32.89
N GLY A 15 -19.07 65.73 33.47
CA GLY A 15 -17.86 64.96 33.22
C GLY A 15 -16.67 65.39 34.09
N ASN A 16 -16.85 66.30 35.07
CA ASN A 16 -15.78 66.67 35.98
C ASN A 16 -15.56 65.57 36.99
N VAL A 17 -14.28 65.26 37.28
CA VAL A 17 -13.90 64.32 38.32
C VAL A 17 -14.24 64.90 39.69
N VAL A 18 -15.01 64.09 40.43
CA VAL A 18 -15.44 64.46 41.82
C VAL A 18 -14.53 63.73 42.82
N ASP A 19 -14.18 62.46 42.53
CA ASP A 19 -13.30 61.70 43.37
C ASP A 19 -12.59 60.63 42.51
N GLU A 20 -11.36 60.24 42.93
CA GLU A 20 -10.56 59.20 42.29
C GLU A 20 -9.76 58.44 43.37
N TRP A 21 -9.79 57.11 43.30
CA TRP A 21 -9.08 56.27 44.28
C TRP A 21 -8.62 54.96 43.68
N ILE A 22 -7.64 54.34 44.34
CA ILE A 22 -7.23 52.98 44.06
C ILE A 22 -8.01 52.02 44.96
N SER A 23 -8.66 51.01 44.39
CA SER A 23 -9.47 50.07 45.16
C SER A 23 -8.58 49.23 46.11
N ASN A 24 -9.19 48.86 47.25
CA ASN A 24 -8.59 47.95 48.21
C ASN A 24 -9.67 47.02 48.80
N ASP A 25 -9.37 46.32 49.88
CA ASP A 25 -10.28 45.37 50.55
C ASP A 25 -11.46 45.99 51.27
N LYS A 26 -11.56 47.36 51.31
CA LYS A 26 -12.62 48.11 51.97
C LYS A 26 -13.41 48.98 50.99
N ALA A 27 -14.69 49.17 51.29
CA ALA A 27 -15.49 50.09 50.53
C ALA A 27 -14.96 51.55 50.73
N HIS A 28 -14.80 52.27 49.61
CA HIS A 28 -14.43 53.66 49.62
C HIS A 28 -15.68 54.51 49.88
N SER A 29 -15.59 55.50 50.79
CA SER A 29 -16.67 56.38 51.14
C SER A 29 -16.46 57.75 50.51
N ILE A 30 -17.47 58.28 49.84
CA ILE A 30 -17.42 59.53 49.14
C ILE A 30 -18.36 60.47 49.85
N GLU A 31 -17.87 61.68 50.22
CA GLU A 31 -18.64 62.75 50.87
C GLU A 31 -18.88 63.87 49.90
N GLY A 32 -19.92 64.73 50.20
CA GLY A 32 -20.16 65.91 49.45
C GLY A 32 -20.96 65.80 48.15
N LEU A 33 -21.48 64.61 47.84
CA LEU A 33 -22.34 64.38 46.69
C LEU A 33 -23.69 65.11 46.90
N ILE A 34 -24.21 65.71 45.80
CA ILE A 34 -25.43 66.50 45.85
C ILE A 34 -26.65 65.61 45.62
N VAL A 35 -27.62 65.66 46.59
CA VAL A 35 -28.88 64.93 46.48
C VAL A 35 -29.63 65.33 45.20
N GLY A 36 -30.14 64.34 44.48
CA GLY A 36 -30.85 64.47 43.20
C GLY A 36 -29.98 64.64 41.97
N LYS A 37 -28.67 64.78 42.11
CA LYS A 37 -27.71 64.78 41.01
C LYS A 37 -27.35 63.34 40.58
N THR A 38 -26.99 63.20 39.30
CA THR A 38 -26.52 61.96 38.70
C THR A 38 -25.02 62.00 38.63
N TYR A 39 -24.40 60.83 38.91
CA TYR A 39 -22.96 60.61 38.85
C TYR A 39 -22.68 59.36 38.08
N THR A 40 -21.48 59.31 37.53
CA THR A 40 -20.97 58.09 36.79
C THR A 40 -19.75 57.55 37.52
N LEU A 41 -19.83 56.32 37.99
CA LEU A 41 -18.69 55.56 38.47
C LEU A 41 -18.02 54.85 37.26
N THR A 42 -16.78 55.22 37.01
CA THR A 42 -15.96 54.70 35.89
C THR A 42 -14.71 53.97 36.40
N GLU A 43 -14.40 52.85 35.80
CA GLU A 43 -13.13 52.22 35.97
C GLU A 43 -12.12 52.83 34.99
N THR A 44 -11.12 53.54 35.47
CA THR A 44 -10.11 54.20 34.63
C THR A 44 -8.86 53.35 34.40
N ILE A 45 -8.48 52.54 35.39
CA ILE A 45 -7.42 51.50 35.27
C ILE A 45 -7.99 50.18 35.75
N THR A 46 -7.99 49.19 34.83
CA THR A 46 -8.48 47.84 35.10
C THR A 46 -7.40 46.99 35.78
N ALA A 47 -7.78 46.22 36.76
CA ALA A 47 -6.88 45.26 37.40
C ALA A 47 -6.37 44.23 36.39
N LYS A 48 -5.14 43.74 36.61
CA LYS A 48 -4.55 42.71 35.77
C LYS A 48 -5.46 41.48 35.70
N ASP A 49 -5.62 40.93 34.49
CA ASP A 49 -6.41 39.72 34.18
C ASP A 49 -7.93 39.90 34.32
N TYR A 50 -8.40 41.15 34.45
CA TYR A 50 -9.83 41.46 34.52
C TYR A 50 -10.29 42.29 33.31
N VAL A 51 -11.58 42.20 33.04
CA VAL A 51 -12.29 42.99 32.02
C VAL A 51 -12.68 44.31 32.55
N LYS A 52 -12.47 45.37 31.76
CA LYS A 52 -12.95 46.72 32.10
C LYS A 52 -14.46 46.72 32.23
N ALA A 53 -14.96 47.08 33.42
CA ALA A 53 -16.38 47.13 33.72
C ALA A 53 -17.06 48.26 32.98
N THR A 54 -18.35 48.10 32.66
CA THR A 54 -19.20 49.18 32.15
C THR A 54 -19.44 50.18 33.25
N ASP A 55 -19.41 51.49 32.89
CA ASP A 55 -19.73 52.59 33.78
C ASP A 55 -21.09 52.42 34.47
N ILE A 56 -21.14 52.74 35.73
CA ILE A 56 -22.39 52.74 36.53
C ILE A 56 -22.88 54.13 36.72
N ILE A 57 -24.06 54.47 36.16
CA ILE A 57 -24.72 55.71 36.34
C ILE A 57 -25.69 55.59 37.53
N PHE A 58 -25.56 56.42 38.53
CA PHE A 58 -26.43 56.43 39.71
C PHE A 58 -26.87 57.85 40.10
N LYS A 59 -28.00 57.90 40.72
CA LYS A 59 -28.58 59.20 41.21
C LYS A 59 -28.62 59.18 42.73
N VAL A 60 -28.02 60.18 43.37
CA VAL A 60 -28.01 60.29 44.82
C VAL A 60 -29.42 60.55 45.35
N LYS A 61 -29.90 59.69 46.25
CA LYS A 61 -31.22 59.73 46.83
C LYS A 61 -31.21 60.62 48.08
N ASN A 62 -32.36 61.18 48.38
CA ASN A 62 -32.58 61.87 49.63
C ASN A 62 -32.91 60.84 50.73
N SER A 63 -31.88 60.26 51.32
CA SER A 63 -32.00 59.22 52.34
C SER A 63 -30.99 59.46 53.46
N SER A 64 -31.37 59.10 54.68
CA SER A 64 -30.47 59.05 55.83
C SER A 64 -29.66 57.70 55.89
N GLU A 65 -30.02 56.77 55.03
CA GLU A 65 -29.28 55.45 54.93
C GLU A 65 -28.12 55.57 53.95
N LEU A 66 -27.06 54.92 54.27
CA LEU A 66 -25.89 54.83 53.41
C LEU A 66 -26.27 54.11 52.08
N GLU A 67 -26.13 54.82 50.97
CA GLU A 67 -26.31 54.25 49.65
C GLU A 67 -24.99 53.55 49.18
N THR A 68 -25.07 52.29 48.71
CA THR A 68 -23.94 51.57 48.24
C THR A 68 -24.07 51.34 46.73
N VAL A 69 -23.03 51.68 45.97
CA VAL A 69 -22.88 51.40 44.57
C VAL A 69 -21.76 50.37 44.43
N THR A 70 -22.04 49.23 43.80
CA THR A 70 -21.06 48.12 43.66
C THR A 70 -20.72 47.89 42.20
N MET A 71 -19.45 48.10 41.83
CA MET A 71 -18.91 47.70 40.56
C MET A 71 -18.29 46.31 40.75
N LYS A 72 -18.56 45.39 39.81
CA LYS A 72 -18.03 44.01 39.84
C LYS A 72 -17.27 43.76 38.56
N ASP A 73 -16.04 43.30 38.71
CA ASP A 73 -15.21 42.85 37.60
C ASP A 73 -15.36 41.36 37.40
N LYS A 74 -15.02 40.94 36.21
CA LYS A 74 -15.00 39.52 35.84
C LYS A 74 -13.79 39.23 35.01
N GLN A 75 -13.50 37.94 34.85
CA GLN A 75 -12.45 37.42 33.98
C GLN A 75 -13.07 36.79 32.75
N VAL A 76 -12.38 36.89 31.63
CA VAL A 76 -12.61 36.06 30.43
C VAL A 76 -11.41 35.16 30.28
N ALA A 77 -11.64 33.86 30.39
CA ALA A 77 -10.61 32.84 30.27
C ALA A 77 -10.66 32.19 28.88
N PHE A 78 -9.51 32.11 28.26
CA PHE A 78 -9.32 31.47 26.95
C PHE A 78 -8.63 30.12 27.14
N SER A 79 -9.21 29.10 26.55
CA SER A 79 -8.65 27.75 26.51
C SER A 79 -8.40 27.35 25.07
N LYS A 80 -7.20 26.84 24.80
CA LYS A 80 -6.87 26.16 23.56
C LYS A 80 -6.80 24.67 23.86
N THR A 81 -7.73 23.87 23.34
CA THR A 81 -7.88 22.47 23.74
C THR A 81 -7.91 21.54 22.54
N ASP A 82 -7.67 20.25 22.82
CA ASP A 82 -8.01 19.19 21.89
C ASP A 82 -9.53 19.17 21.61
N ILE A 83 -9.94 18.32 20.68
CA ILE A 83 -11.34 18.23 20.24
C ILE A 83 -12.29 17.84 21.39
N THR A 84 -11.82 17.14 22.41
CA THR A 84 -12.65 16.78 23.58
C THR A 84 -13.01 18.02 24.42
N GLY A 85 -12.14 19.04 24.43
CA GLY A 85 -12.27 20.24 25.24
C GLY A 85 -11.78 20.06 26.68
N GLU A 86 -11.12 18.96 26.96
CA GLU A 86 -10.64 18.60 28.31
C GLU A 86 -9.15 18.88 28.49
N ASN A 87 -8.34 18.68 27.44
CA ASN A 87 -6.89 18.83 27.50
C ASN A 87 -6.46 20.13 26.85
N GLU A 88 -5.81 21.02 27.63
CA GLU A 88 -5.17 22.21 27.05
C GLU A 88 -3.96 21.78 26.21
N ILE A 89 -3.84 22.33 24.97
CA ILE A 89 -2.72 22.10 24.06
C ILE A 89 -1.79 23.32 24.04
N GLU A 90 -0.49 23.04 23.96
CA GLU A 90 0.57 24.06 23.94
C GLU A 90 1.12 24.28 22.53
N GLY A 91 1.69 25.44 22.27
CA GLY A 91 2.41 25.75 21.04
C GLY A 91 1.61 26.52 19.98
N ALA A 92 0.29 26.68 20.13
CA ALA A 92 -0.49 27.52 19.23
C ALA A 92 -0.18 29.00 19.42
N THR A 93 0.03 29.75 18.36
CA THR A 93 0.08 31.22 18.42
C THR A 93 -1.32 31.78 18.19
N ILE A 94 -1.87 32.44 19.21
CA ILE A 94 -3.24 32.90 19.24
C ILE A 94 -3.27 34.40 19.39
N THR A 95 -4.22 35.05 18.72
CA THR A 95 -4.47 36.49 18.83
C THR A 95 -5.92 36.77 19.17
N VAL A 96 -6.16 37.85 19.94
CA VAL A 96 -7.48 38.44 20.10
C VAL A 96 -7.44 39.87 19.55
N SER A 97 -8.34 40.16 18.62
CA SER A 97 -8.47 41.46 18.00
C SER A 97 -9.89 42.02 18.19
N GLU A 98 -10.00 43.35 18.30
CA GLU A 98 -11.29 44.02 18.34
C GLU A 98 -11.98 43.91 16.97
N LYS A 99 -13.21 43.38 16.92
CA LYS A 99 -13.93 43.12 15.68
C LYS A 99 -14.12 44.36 14.78
N GLN A 100 -14.38 45.52 15.36
CA GLN A 100 -14.68 46.73 14.59
C GLN A 100 -13.45 47.40 13.99
N THR A 101 -12.31 47.33 14.66
CA THR A 101 -11.10 48.07 14.28
C THR A 101 -10.00 47.18 13.75
N GLY A 102 -10.07 45.86 14.01
CA GLY A 102 -9.00 44.90 13.74
C GLY A 102 -7.78 45.07 14.66
N LYS A 103 -7.85 45.99 15.66
CA LYS A 103 -6.73 46.22 16.58
C LYS A 103 -6.50 44.95 17.42
N VAL A 104 -5.27 44.42 17.38
CA VAL A 104 -4.84 43.34 18.26
C VAL A 104 -4.81 43.85 19.71
N VAL A 105 -5.52 43.13 20.59
CA VAL A 105 -5.58 43.37 22.03
C VAL A 105 -4.53 42.55 22.76
N ASP A 106 -4.37 41.27 22.34
CA ASP A 106 -3.39 40.38 22.92
C ASP A 106 -2.94 39.33 21.91
N GLU A 107 -1.71 38.86 22.06
CA GLU A 107 -1.11 37.78 21.30
C GLU A 107 -0.24 36.94 22.24
N TRP A 108 -0.45 35.59 22.23
CA TRP A 108 0.29 34.67 23.10
C TRP A 108 0.49 33.33 22.45
N VAL A 109 1.43 32.54 22.99
CA VAL A 109 1.57 31.13 22.69
C VAL A 109 0.81 30.31 23.73
N SER A 110 -0.03 29.37 23.30
CA SER A 110 -0.81 28.53 24.20
C SER A 110 0.08 27.65 25.08
N GLU A 111 -0.34 27.46 26.32
CA GLU A 111 0.29 26.61 27.32
C GLU A 111 -0.72 25.61 27.88
N LYS A 112 -0.29 24.64 28.68
CA LYS A 112 -1.18 23.67 29.37
C LYS A 112 -2.03 24.29 30.47
N LYS A 113 -2.43 25.53 30.27
CA LYS A 113 -3.29 26.31 31.20
C LYS A 113 -4.07 27.39 30.43
N LYS A 114 -5.17 27.82 31.01
CA LYS A 114 -5.97 28.92 30.49
C LYS A 114 -5.19 30.23 30.47
N HIS A 115 -5.42 31.02 29.43
CA HIS A 115 -4.91 32.37 29.30
C HIS A 115 -5.98 33.42 29.69
N LEU A 116 -5.55 34.51 30.37
CA LEU A 116 -6.39 35.62 30.78
C LEU A 116 -5.89 36.89 30.07
N ILE A 117 -6.79 37.69 29.50
CA ILE A 117 -6.44 38.84 28.67
C ILE A 117 -6.76 40.13 29.40
N ASN A 118 -5.82 41.08 29.33
CA ASN A 118 -6.03 42.45 29.76
C ASN A 118 -6.64 43.31 28.64
N GLY A 119 -7.44 44.33 29.01
CA GLY A 119 -7.91 45.34 28.07
C GLY A 119 -9.17 44.97 27.29
N LEU A 120 -9.82 43.87 27.59
CA LEU A 120 -11.16 43.59 27.10
C LEU A 120 -12.18 44.51 27.77
N GLU A 121 -13.25 44.86 27.04
CA GLU A 121 -14.33 45.75 27.54
C GLU A 121 -15.69 45.06 27.43
N GLU A 122 -16.51 45.21 28.47
CA GLU A 122 -17.89 44.69 28.46
C GLU A 122 -18.72 45.28 27.31
N GLY A 123 -19.45 44.39 26.60
CA GLY A 123 -20.32 44.75 25.49
C GLY A 123 -19.62 44.87 24.13
N LYS A 124 -18.30 44.81 24.08
CA LYS A 124 -17.57 44.81 22.82
C LYS A 124 -17.43 43.39 22.26
N SER A 125 -17.33 43.29 20.92
CA SER A 125 -17.08 42.03 20.19
C SER A 125 -15.65 41.96 19.72
N TYR A 126 -15.11 40.77 19.79
CA TYR A 126 -13.74 40.44 19.46
C TYR A 126 -13.69 39.21 18.57
N ILE A 127 -12.54 38.98 17.92
CA ILE A 127 -12.21 37.80 17.13
C ILE A 127 -11.02 37.14 17.79
N LEU A 128 -11.17 35.85 18.14
CA LEU A 128 -10.10 34.95 18.56
C LEU A 128 -9.62 34.21 17.32
N SER A 129 -8.36 34.41 16.93
CA SER A 129 -7.76 33.82 15.75
C SER A 129 -6.54 32.99 16.12
N GLU A 130 -6.37 31.84 15.49
CA GLU A 130 -5.16 31.06 15.51
C GLU A 130 -4.27 31.49 14.36
N LYS A 131 -3.04 31.93 14.62
CA LYS A 131 -2.05 32.31 13.61
C LYS A 131 -1.22 31.10 13.16
N ILE A 132 -0.81 30.30 14.14
CA ILE A 132 0.00 29.10 13.94
C ILE A 132 -0.61 28.00 14.80
N SER A 133 -0.97 26.87 14.20
CA SER A 133 -1.41 25.68 14.92
C SER A 133 -0.23 24.94 15.53
N PRO A 134 -0.42 24.18 16.60
CA PRO A 134 0.59 23.24 17.09
C PRO A 134 0.84 22.13 16.07
N GLU A 135 2.00 21.47 16.17
CA GLU A 135 2.27 20.25 15.39
C GLU A 135 1.15 19.21 15.61
N GLU A 136 0.83 18.45 14.56
CA GLU A 136 -0.19 17.41 14.53
C GLU A 136 -1.64 17.91 14.69
N PHE A 137 -1.88 19.22 14.71
CA PHE A 137 -3.22 19.80 14.81
C PHE A 137 -3.56 20.69 13.62
N VAL A 138 -4.85 20.69 13.28
CA VAL A 138 -5.42 21.54 12.24
C VAL A 138 -5.63 22.94 12.79
N LYS A 139 -5.25 23.96 12.02
CA LYS A 139 -5.52 25.35 12.34
C LYS A 139 -7.01 25.61 12.34
N SER A 140 -7.51 25.98 13.50
CA SER A 140 -8.93 26.29 13.72
C SER A 140 -9.39 27.57 13.04
N SER A 141 -10.64 27.59 12.64
CA SER A 141 -11.32 28.80 12.19
C SER A 141 -11.47 29.85 13.32
N ASP A 142 -11.56 31.11 12.92
CA ASP A 142 -11.76 32.22 13.84
C ASP A 142 -13.05 32.10 14.67
N ILE A 143 -12.99 32.47 15.93
CA ILE A 143 -14.15 32.51 16.83
C ILE A 143 -14.50 33.95 17.14
N GLU A 144 -15.69 34.37 16.71
CA GLU A 144 -16.25 35.64 17.12
C GLU A 144 -16.94 35.51 18.50
N PHE A 145 -16.64 36.41 19.43
CA PHE A 145 -17.28 36.46 20.73
C PHE A 145 -17.55 37.88 21.21
N THR A 146 -18.55 38.02 22.05
CA THR A 146 -18.86 39.29 22.73
C THR A 146 -18.63 39.15 24.23
N VAL A 147 -17.91 40.08 24.83
CA VAL A 147 -17.79 40.14 26.27
C VAL A 147 -19.13 40.51 26.86
N THR A 148 -19.78 39.57 27.56
CA THR A 148 -21.12 39.78 28.11
C THR A 148 -21.16 40.92 29.14
N LYS A 149 -22.33 41.45 29.44
CA LYS A 149 -22.51 42.40 30.56
C LYS A 149 -22.86 41.71 31.88
N GLU A 150 -23.03 40.40 31.85
CA GLU A 150 -23.25 39.59 33.05
C GLU A 150 -22.02 39.60 33.94
N LYS A 151 -22.24 39.66 35.25
CA LYS A 151 -21.15 39.76 36.25
C LYS A 151 -20.62 38.40 36.69
N THR A 152 -20.49 37.46 35.73
CA THR A 152 -19.91 36.13 35.92
C THR A 152 -18.73 35.93 34.98
N ASN A 153 -17.74 35.16 35.41
CA ASN A 153 -16.61 34.84 34.56
C ASN A 153 -17.07 34.15 33.28
N GLN A 154 -16.47 34.54 32.16
CA GLN A 154 -16.74 33.97 30.83
C GLN A 154 -15.61 33.08 30.40
N LYS A 155 -15.94 32.00 29.65
CA LYS A 155 -14.96 31.08 29.09
C LYS A 155 -15.15 31.02 27.59
N ILE A 156 -14.06 31.15 26.84
CA ILE A 156 -13.98 30.97 25.39
C ILE A 156 -13.04 29.79 25.13
N ILE A 157 -13.49 28.80 24.37
CA ILE A 157 -12.73 27.59 24.08
C ILE A 157 -12.55 27.52 22.58
N MET A 158 -11.30 27.45 22.13
CA MET A 158 -10.91 27.11 20.78
C MET A 158 -10.44 25.65 20.79
N LYS A 159 -11.09 24.82 19.98
CA LYS A 159 -10.84 23.39 19.91
C LYS A 159 -10.15 23.04 18.59
N ASP A 160 -9.04 22.33 18.66
CA ASP A 160 -8.37 21.79 17.49
C ASP A 160 -8.66 20.33 17.33
N LYS A 161 -8.80 19.94 16.09
CA LYS A 161 -8.89 18.54 15.69
C LYS A 161 -7.58 18.08 15.05
N GLN A 162 -7.45 16.77 14.90
CA GLN A 162 -6.37 16.14 14.18
C GLN A 162 -6.92 15.51 12.89
N VAL A 163 -6.09 15.49 11.86
CA VAL A 163 -6.30 14.67 10.67
C VAL A 163 -5.23 13.59 10.66
N SER A 164 -5.62 12.34 10.83
CA SER A 164 -4.71 11.20 10.73
C SER A 164 -4.71 10.64 9.32
N ILE A 165 -3.51 10.32 8.83
CA ILE A 165 -3.27 9.70 7.54
C ILE A 165 -2.79 8.26 7.79
N SER A 166 -3.53 7.29 7.26
CA SER A 166 -3.14 5.89 7.26
C SER A 166 -2.67 5.50 5.85
N LYS A 167 -1.45 4.98 5.75
CA LYS A 167 -0.91 4.38 4.53
C LYS A 167 -0.87 2.88 4.73
N SER A 168 -1.82 2.14 4.12
CA SER A 168 -2.05 0.75 4.46
C SER A 168 -2.15 -0.18 3.25
N THR A 169 -1.99 -1.47 3.47
CA THR A 169 -2.33 -2.51 2.51
C THR A 169 -3.84 -2.77 2.54
N VAL A 170 -4.36 -3.48 1.53
CA VAL A 170 -5.77 -3.95 1.49
C VAL A 170 -6.18 -4.72 2.75
N SER A 171 -5.23 -5.37 3.42
CA SER A 171 -5.49 -6.08 4.70
C SER A 171 -5.50 -5.17 5.94
N GLY A 172 -5.25 -3.87 5.78
CA GLY A 172 -5.27 -2.87 6.85
C GLY A 172 -3.99 -2.80 7.70
N ASN A 173 -2.87 -3.34 7.20
CA ASN A 173 -1.57 -3.17 7.87
C ASN A 173 -0.90 -1.91 7.36
N GLU A 174 -0.40 -1.08 8.27
CA GLU A 174 0.39 0.11 7.90
C GLU A 174 1.62 -0.27 7.08
N ILE A 175 1.95 0.55 6.09
CA ILE A 175 3.09 0.39 5.17
C ILE A 175 4.21 1.30 5.63
N VAL A 176 5.41 0.74 5.71
CA VAL A 176 6.64 1.48 6.06
C VAL A 176 7.41 1.83 4.78
N GLY A 177 7.89 3.08 4.69
CA GLY A 177 8.82 3.50 3.65
C GLY A 177 8.20 4.17 2.42
N ALA A 178 6.89 4.41 2.39
CA ALA A 178 6.27 5.24 1.35
C ALA A 178 6.59 6.73 1.60
N LEU A 179 7.00 7.46 0.57
CA LEU A 179 7.14 8.92 0.65
C LEU A 179 5.80 9.57 0.34
N MET A 180 5.25 10.22 1.36
CA MET A 180 3.92 10.79 1.34
C MET A 180 3.97 12.31 1.37
N GLN A 181 3.07 12.96 0.64
CA GLN A 181 2.92 14.40 0.61
C GLN A 181 1.45 14.81 0.76
N ILE A 182 1.22 15.95 1.43
CA ILE A 182 -0.06 16.66 1.35
C ILE A 182 0.19 17.95 0.57
N ILE A 183 -0.62 18.17 -0.46
CA ILE A 183 -0.50 19.27 -1.41
C ILE A 183 -1.74 20.15 -1.31
N ASP A 184 -1.55 21.48 -1.22
CA ASP A 184 -2.66 22.43 -1.19
C ASP A 184 -3.26 22.72 -2.59
N GLU A 185 -4.33 23.51 -2.66
CA GLU A 185 -5.00 23.90 -3.91
C GLU A 185 -4.11 24.71 -4.88
N ASP A 186 -3.03 25.33 -4.37
CA ASP A 186 -2.06 26.09 -5.16
C ASP A 186 -0.90 25.21 -5.66
N GLY A 187 -0.86 23.93 -5.28
CA GLY A 187 0.16 22.97 -5.66
C GLY A 187 1.42 22.99 -4.77
N ASN A 188 1.34 23.62 -3.58
CA ASN A 188 2.45 23.61 -2.63
C ASN A 188 2.36 22.38 -1.72
N VAL A 189 3.49 21.73 -1.47
CA VAL A 189 3.61 20.69 -0.46
C VAL A 189 3.54 21.36 0.93
N VAL A 190 2.53 21.02 1.72
CA VAL A 190 2.31 21.56 3.07
C VAL A 190 2.77 20.61 4.17
N ASP A 191 2.82 19.31 3.87
CA ASP A 191 3.36 18.28 4.75
C ASP A 191 4.04 17.18 3.93
N GLU A 192 5.16 16.63 4.40
CA GLU A 192 5.91 15.56 3.74
C GLU A 192 6.54 14.65 4.79
N TRP A 193 6.36 13.33 4.64
CA TRP A 193 6.91 12.33 5.57
C TRP A 193 7.14 10.99 4.90
N THR A 194 7.94 10.14 5.53
CA THR A 194 8.03 8.73 5.20
C THR A 194 7.08 7.96 6.11
N SER A 195 6.24 7.09 5.53
CA SER A 195 5.27 6.30 6.29
C SER A 195 5.95 5.32 7.27
N GLU A 196 5.32 5.09 8.42
CA GLU A 196 5.79 4.24 9.51
C GLU A 196 4.74 3.17 9.86
N GLU A 197 5.02 2.31 10.87
CA GLU A 197 4.04 1.30 11.38
C GLU A 197 2.84 1.91 12.13
N LYS A 198 2.60 3.21 11.99
CA LYS A 198 1.52 3.95 12.64
C LYS A 198 0.99 5.06 11.72
N GLU A 199 -0.22 5.51 12.00
CA GLU A 199 -0.79 6.67 11.33
C GLU A 199 0.08 7.93 11.55
N HIS A 200 0.18 8.76 10.52
CA HIS A 200 0.75 10.10 10.58
C HIS A 200 -0.32 11.13 10.91
N PHE A 201 -0.06 12.05 11.83
CA PHE A 201 -0.91 13.22 12.06
C PHE A 201 -0.43 14.38 11.19
N ALA A 202 -1.31 14.82 10.30
CA ALA A 202 -0.97 15.82 9.31
C ALA A 202 -0.71 17.21 9.93
N ASN A 203 0.28 17.92 9.38
CA ASN A 203 0.68 19.25 9.78
C ASN A 203 0.20 20.31 8.80
N ASN A 204 0.13 21.58 9.26
CA ASN A 204 -0.13 22.77 8.43
C ASN A 204 -1.47 22.76 7.68
N LEU A 205 -2.45 21.99 8.13
CA LEU A 205 -3.79 22.00 7.56
C LEU A 205 -4.67 23.07 8.19
N GLU A 206 -5.64 23.59 7.43
CA GLU A 206 -6.62 24.58 7.85
C GLU A 206 -8.06 24.07 7.65
N GLU A 207 -8.96 24.34 8.60
CA GLU A 207 -10.39 24.04 8.46
C GLU A 207 -10.98 24.70 7.21
N GLY A 208 -11.80 23.95 6.45
CA GLY A 208 -12.49 24.41 5.24
C GLY A 208 -11.64 24.52 3.99
N LYS A 209 -10.41 23.99 4.02
CA LYS A 209 -9.52 23.89 2.86
C LYS A 209 -9.53 22.49 2.28
N SER A 210 -9.30 22.39 0.97
CA SER A 210 -9.11 21.13 0.25
C SER A 210 -7.63 20.87 0.04
N TYR A 211 -7.28 19.59 0.04
CA TYR A 211 -5.92 19.10 -0.10
C TYR A 211 -5.91 17.82 -0.92
N THR A 212 -4.76 17.52 -1.50
CA THR A 212 -4.47 16.25 -2.17
C THR A 212 -3.46 15.46 -1.36
N LEU A 213 -3.82 14.24 -0.95
CA LEU A 213 -2.87 13.27 -0.42
C LEU A 213 -2.23 12.56 -1.61
N HIS A 214 -0.92 12.66 -1.72
CA HIS A 214 -0.09 12.14 -2.81
C HIS A 214 0.96 11.18 -2.28
N GLU A 215 1.19 10.10 -2.99
CA GLU A 215 2.32 9.20 -2.79
C GLU A 215 3.37 9.49 -3.86
N ASP A 216 4.50 10.07 -3.47
CA ASP A 216 5.59 10.36 -4.40
C ASP A 216 6.43 9.11 -4.70
N LEU A 217 6.60 8.24 -3.71
CA LEU A 217 7.37 7.00 -3.84
C LEU A 217 6.72 5.88 -3.03
N SER A 218 6.39 4.78 -3.72
CA SER A 218 5.95 3.53 -3.09
C SER A 218 7.16 2.63 -2.76
N PRO A 219 7.13 1.87 -1.66
CA PRO A 219 8.14 0.84 -1.39
C PRO A 219 8.17 -0.25 -2.46
N PHE A 220 9.33 -0.87 -2.67
CA PHE A 220 9.46 -1.98 -3.62
C PHE A 220 8.49 -3.12 -3.30
N GLY A 221 7.82 -3.64 -4.33
CA GLY A 221 6.82 -4.71 -4.24
C GLY A 221 5.40 -4.23 -3.97
N LEU A 222 5.16 -2.92 -3.87
CA LEU A 222 3.83 -2.31 -3.76
C LEU A 222 3.57 -1.40 -4.97
N ASN A 223 2.29 -1.20 -5.30
CA ASN A 223 1.90 -0.30 -6.37
C ASN A 223 1.72 1.11 -5.84
N LEU A 224 2.12 2.08 -6.65
CA LEU A 224 1.85 3.49 -6.38
C LEU A 224 0.34 3.72 -6.35
N ALA A 225 -0.17 4.28 -5.26
CA ALA A 225 -1.59 4.62 -5.14
C ALA A 225 -1.96 5.85 -5.96
N ASN A 226 -3.25 5.96 -6.31
CA ASN A 226 -3.79 7.19 -6.89
C ASN A 226 -3.92 8.27 -5.80
N ASP A 227 -3.84 9.52 -6.23
CA ASP A 227 -4.08 10.69 -5.38
C ASP A 227 -5.48 10.66 -4.77
N ILE A 228 -5.59 11.15 -3.53
CA ILE A 228 -6.85 11.28 -2.81
C ILE A 228 -7.11 12.75 -2.49
N GLU A 229 -8.16 13.31 -3.08
CA GLU A 229 -8.64 14.64 -2.71
C GLU A 229 -9.48 14.56 -1.44
N PHE A 230 -9.25 15.45 -0.48
CA PHE A 230 -10.01 15.53 0.75
C PHE A 230 -10.16 16.98 1.23
N GLU A 231 -11.27 17.28 1.88
CA GLU A 231 -11.53 18.56 2.54
C GLU A 231 -11.38 18.40 4.04
N VAL A 232 -10.71 19.35 4.68
CA VAL A 232 -10.68 19.46 6.14
C VAL A 232 -11.98 20.10 6.60
N THR A 233 -12.91 19.29 7.09
CA THR A 233 -14.26 19.71 7.44
C THR A 233 -14.28 20.65 8.65
N TYR A 234 -15.38 21.39 8.83
CA TYR A 234 -15.63 22.19 10.05
C TYR A 234 -16.17 21.38 11.23
N ASP A 235 -16.34 20.07 11.04
CA ASP A 235 -16.83 19.18 12.10
C ASP A 235 -15.84 19.14 13.26
N LYS A 236 -16.38 19.13 14.46
CA LYS A 236 -15.58 19.09 15.70
C LYS A 236 -15.28 17.64 16.12
N GLU A 237 -14.78 16.85 15.14
CA GLU A 237 -14.32 15.48 15.30
C GLU A 237 -12.98 15.31 14.58
N ASN A 238 -12.14 14.38 15.05
CA ASN A 238 -10.92 14.02 14.35
C ASN A 238 -11.30 13.37 13.02
N GLN A 239 -10.50 13.64 11.98
CA GLN A 239 -10.72 13.13 10.63
C GLN A 239 -9.63 12.12 10.30
N LYS A 240 -9.99 11.06 9.56
CA LYS A 240 -9.04 10.08 9.04
C LYS A 240 -9.12 10.05 7.52
N VAL A 241 -7.96 10.04 6.87
CA VAL A 241 -7.80 9.78 5.44
C VAL A 241 -6.94 8.54 5.30
N GLU A 242 -7.37 7.59 4.47
CA GLU A 242 -6.69 6.33 4.27
C GLU A 242 -6.31 6.16 2.81
N MET A 243 -5.02 5.92 2.54
CA MET A 243 -4.50 5.57 1.22
C MET A 243 -4.04 4.11 1.24
N ILE A 244 -4.53 3.33 0.28
CA ILE A 244 -4.31 1.89 0.23
C ILE A 244 -3.41 1.56 -0.95
N ASP A 245 -2.30 0.87 -0.69
CA ASP A 245 -1.51 0.24 -1.73
C ASP A 245 -2.00 -1.18 -1.99
N THR A 246 -1.95 -1.53 -3.26
CA THR A 246 -2.28 -2.87 -3.72
C THR A 246 -1.03 -3.62 -4.11
N ILE A 247 -1.15 -4.95 -4.07
CA ILE A 247 -0.10 -5.87 -4.46
C ILE A 247 -0.57 -6.60 -5.70
N ASN A 248 0.25 -6.60 -6.75
CA ASN A 248 0.05 -7.42 -7.92
C ASN A 248 1.16 -8.47 -7.95
N ALA A 249 0.82 -9.70 -7.59
CA ALA A 249 1.78 -10.79 -7.50
C ALA A 249 1.58 -11.82 -8.61
N VAL A 250 2.68 -12.37 -9.12
CA VAL A 250 2.69 -13.42 -10.15
C VAL A 250 3.40 -14.65 -9.62
N SER A 251 2.67 -15.76 -9.58
CA SER A 251 3.24 -17.09 -9.33
C SER A 251 3.46 -17.83 -10.64
N LYS A 252 4.64 -18.44 -10.81
CA LYS A 252 4.97 -19.34 -11.91
C LYS A 252 5.03 -20.76 -11.39
N VAL A 253 4.13 -21.64 -11.87
CA VAL A 253 4.00 -23.00 -11.36
C VAL A 253 3.96 -24.04 -12.46
N LYS A 254 4.20 -25.29 -12.09
CA LYS A 254 4.00 -26.49 -12.91
C LYS A 254 2.54 -26.94 -12.85
N GLU A 255 2.18 -27.94 -13.68
CA GLU A 255 0.85 -28.57 -13.66
C GLU A 255 0.45 -29.13 -12.28
N ASP A 256 1.41 -29.52 -11.44
CA ASP A 256 1.18 -30.01 -10.08
C ASP A 256 1.06 -28.91 -9.02
N GLY A 257 1.07 -27.64 -9.43
CA GLY A 257 0.98 -26.46 -8.57
C GLY A 257 2.28 -26.07 -7.86
N LYS A 258 3.38 -26.82 -8.06
CA LYS A 258 4.66 -26.45 -7.47
C LYS A 258 5.33 -25.33 -8.25
N GLN A 259 6.04 -24.48 -7.53
CA GLN A 259 6.80 -23.37 -8.11
C GLN A 259 7.75 -23.84 -9.21
N LEU A 260 7.77 -23.11 -10.33
CA LEU A 260 8.69 -23.31 -11.43
C LEU A 260 9.73 -22.18 -11.44
N LYS A 261 10.99 -22.56 -11.19
CA LYS A 261 12.12 -21.63 -11.15
C LYS A 261 12.76 -21.49 -12.54
N GLY A 262 13.35 -20.34 -12.81
CA GLY A 262 14.17 -20.07 -13.99
C GLY A 262 13.40 -19.65 -15.24
N ALA A 263 12.10 -19.44 -15.17
CA ALA A 263 11.34 -18.77 -16.23
C ALA A 263 11.64 -17.26 -16.23
N GLU A 264 11.82 -16.66 -17.41
CA GLU A 264 11.87 -15.20 -17.54
C GLU A 264 10.48 -14.67 -17.90
N LEU A 265 9.93 -13.83 -17.03
CA LEU A 265 8.64 -13.17 -17.22
C LEU A 265 8.81 -11.67 -17.43
N THR A 266 7.87 -11.09 -18.14
CA THR A 266 7.88 -9.68 -18.49
C THR A 266 6.45 -9.15 -18.42
N VAL A 267 6.27 -7.99 -17.77
CA VAL A 267 5.04 -7.22 -17.80
C VAL A 267 5.20 -6.04 -18.74
N VAL A 268 4.24 -5.88 -19.65
CA VAL A 268 4.23 -4.84 -20.68
C VAL A 268 2.97 -4.01 -20.54
N SER A 269 3.10 -2.68 -20.50
CA SER A 269 1.93 -1.80 -20.55
C SER A 269 1.14 -2.02 -21.84
N ASN A 270 -0.15 -2.31 -21.75
CA ASN A 270 -1.00 -2.47 -22.94
C ASN A 270 -1.14 -1.16 -23.74
N LYS A 271 -1.00 -0.03 -23.11
CA LYS A 271 -1.12 1.32 -23.70
C LYS A 271 0.15 1.76 -24.41
N THR A 272 1.30 1.73 -23.71
CA THR A 272 2.57 2.24 -24.26
C THR A 272 3.39 1.18 -24.98
N LYS A 273 3.10 -0.10 -24.79
CA LYS A 273 3.87 -1.26 -25.26
C LYS A 273 5.31 -1.32 -24.70
N GLN A 274 5.59 -0.56 -23.68
CA GLN A 274 6.88 -0.60 -22.97
C GLN A 274 6.88 -1.67 -21.88
N ILE A 275 8.06 -2.24 -21.65
CA ILE A 275 8.29 -3.15 -20.54
C ILE A 275 8.25 -2.32 -19.25
N VAL A 276 7.43 -2.75 -18.31
CA VAL A 276 7.30 -2.16 -16.97
C VAL A 276 8.16 -2.93 -15.99
N ASP A 277 8.09 -4.27 -16.07
CA ASP A 277 8.85 -5.14 -15.18
C ASP A 277 9.35 -6.39 -15.91
N ARG A 278 10.49 -6.94 -15.46
CA ARG A 278 11.10 -8.18 -15.97
C ARG A 278 11.89 -8.87 -14.87
N TRP A 279 11.62 -10.16 -14.66
CA TRP A 279 12.31 -10.96 -13.65
C TRP A 279 12.52 -12.41 -14.08
N THR A 280 13.35 -13.11 -13.31
CA THR A 280 13.50 -14.57 -13.39
C THR A 280 12.85 -15.19 -12.15
N THR A 281 12.00 -16.20 -12.33
CA THR A 281 11.22 -16.81 -11.25
C THR A 281 12.07 -17.63 -10.27
N GLY A 282 11.71 -17.60 -8.99
CA GLY A 282 12.30 -18.41 -7.94
C GLY A 282 13.73 -18.03 -7.56
N GLN A 283 14.08 -16.77 -7.68
CA GLN A 283 15.36 -16.24 -7.21
C GLN A 283 15.44 -16.24 -5.69
N HIS A 284 16.66 -16.32 -5.16
CA HIS A 284 16.93 -16.16 -3.75
C HIS A 284 16.89 -14.65 -3.41
N ILE A 285 16.05 -14.29 -2.45
CA ILE A 285 15.79 -12.88 -2.08
C ILE A 285 16.40 -12.53 -0.72
N PHE A 286 16.35 -13.48 0.23
CA PHE A 286 16.69 -13.18 1.62
C PHE A 286 17.16 -14.42 2.38
N ASP A 287 18.22 -14.27 3.18
CA ASP A 287 18.77 -15.36 3.98
C ASP A 287 17.92 -15.62 5.24
N VAL A 288 17.02 -16.59 5.18
CA VAL A 288 16.21 -17.03 6.31
C VAL A 288 16.98 -18.00 7.18
N THR A 289 17.52 -17.53 8.31
CA THR A 289 18.31 -18.33 9.23
C THR A 289 17.48 -19.38 9.97
N GLU A 290 18.13 -20.39 10.56
CA GLU A 290 17.45 -21.42 11.38
C GLU A 290 16.70 -20.83 12.58
N ASP A 291 17.21 -19.74 13.17
CA ASP A 291 16.55 -19.02 14.26
C ASP A 291 15.28 -18.33 13.77
N MET A 292 15.31 -17.62 12.64
CA MET A 292 14.14 -17.02 12.01
C MET A 292 13.09 -18.08 11.67
N GLN A 293 13.49 -19.22 11.08
CA GLN A 293 12.57 -20.33 10.79
C GLN A 293 11.91 -20.88 12.07
N SER A 294 12.64 -20.94 13.17
CA SER A 294 12.12 -21.39 14.46
C SER A 294 11.09 -20.40 15.00
N GLN A 295 11.38 -19.11 14.97
CA GLN A 295 10.43 -18.05 15.36
C GLN A 295 9.15 -18.09 14.50
N ILE A 296 9.28 -18.25 13.18
CA ILE A 296 8.14 -18.36 12.26
C ILE A 296 7.28 -19.59 12.60
N LYS A 297 7.89 -20.74 12.91
CA LYS A 297 7.16 -21.96 13.26
C LYS A 297 6.39 -21.82 14.58
N GLU A 298 6.98 -21.15 15.57
CA GLU A 298 6.38 -20.95 16.89
C GLU A 298 5.32 -19.84 16.89
N ASN A 299 5.62 -18.69 16.29
CA ASN A 299 4.85 -17.45 16.42
C ASN A 299 4.14 -17.03 15.11
N LYS A 300 4.34 -17.74 13.98
CA LYS A 300 3.93 -17.37 12.63
C LYS A 300 4.54 -16.05 12.14
N LYS A 301 5.52 -15.51 12.84
CA LYS A 301 6.24 -14.28 12.57
C LYS A 301 7.68 -14.37 13.06
N ALA A 302 8.60 -13.77 12.33
CA ALA A 302 9.94 -13.44 12.78
C ALA A 302 10.24 -11.98 12.46
N GLU A 303 10.85 -11.27 13.38
CA GLU A 303 11.25 -9.87 13.16
C GLU A 303 12.53 -9.59 13.95
N GLY A 304 13.33 -8.67 13.42
CA GLY A 304 14.60 -8.32 14.06
C GLY A 304 15.48 -7.45 13.19
N MET A 305 16.72 -7.37 13.59
CA MET A 305 17.77 -6.60 12.93
C MET A 305 19.07 -7.41 12.94
N TYR A 306 19.81 -7.36 11.86
CA TYR A 306 21.16 -7.91 11.77
C TYR A 306 22.06 -7.04 10.87
N ILE A 307 23.36 -7.30 10.93
CA ILE A 307 24.34 -6.67 10.04
C ILE A 307 24.73 -7.71 8.99
N ASP A 308 24.60 -7.37 7.71
CA ASP A 308 24.98 -8.24 6.61
C ASP A 308 26.50 -8.25 6.34
N GLU A 309 26.93 -9.01 5.33
CA GLU A 309 28.33 -9.16 4.96
C GLU A 309 28.96 -7.84 4.45
N ASP A 310 28.14 -6.89 4.00
CA ASP A 310 28.56 -5.55 3.50
C ASP A 310 28.57 -4.49 4.60
N ASP A 311 28.46 -4.87 5.89
CA ASP A 311 28.31 -3.99 7.05
C ASP A 311 27.04 -3.12 7.04
N SER A 312 26.02 -3.45 6.20
CA SER A 312 24.74 -2.76 6.20
C SER A 312 23.83 -3.32 7.30
N THR A 313 23.10 -2.43 7.97
CA THR A 313 22.09 -2.82 8.94
C THR A 313 20.79 -3.16 8.21
N ILE A 314 20.32 -4.41 8.38
CA ILE A 314 19.05 -4.88 7.84
C ILE A 314 18.05 -5.06 8.96
N THR A 315 16.92 -4.37 8.86
CA THR A 315 15.74 -4.61 9.72
C THR A 315 14.73 -5.43 8.90
N TYR A 316 14.15 -6.47 9.49
CA TYR A 316 13.24 -7.36 8.77
C TYR A 316 12.01 -7.74 9.58
N SER A 317 10.93 -8.05 8.87
CA SER A 317 9.72 -8.68 9.38
C SER A 317 9.25 -9.73 8.39
N ILE A 318 9.08 -10.98 8.85
CA ILE A 318 8.59 -12.11 8.05
C ILE A 318 7.31 -12.62 8.71
N SER A 319 6.22 -12.71 7.98
CA SER A 319 4.93 -13.20 8.49
C SER A 319 4.29 -14.20 7.54
N LYS A 320 3.57 -15.20 8.08
CA LYS A 320 2.82 -16.17 7.27
C LYS A 320 1.71 -15.47 6.49
N ASN A 321 1.66 -15.66 5.18
CA ASN A 321 0.51 -15.24 4.38
C ASN A 321 -0.74 -16.02 4.79
N LYS A 322 -1.90 -15.35 4.80
CA LYS A 322 -3.17 -15.96 5.23
C LYS A 322 -3.74 -16.92 4.18
N ASP A 323 -3.59 -16.58 2.91
CA ASP A 323 -4.26 -17.24 1.79
C ASP A 323 -3.32 -18.11 0.95
N HIS A 324 -2.00 -18.07 1.22
CA HIS A 324 -0.96 -18.79 0.49
C HIS A 324 -0.03 -19.54 1.43
N ASP A 325 0.63 -20.60 0.92
CA ASP A 325 1.58 -21.38 1.70
C ASP A 325 3.01 -20.81 1.63
N ASP A 326 3.11 -19.49 1.71
CA ASP A 326 4.34 -18.73 1.69
C ASP A 326 4.36 -17.65 2.78
N TYR A 327 5.37 -16.79 2.76
CA TYR A 327 5.60 -15.78 3.78
C TYR A 327 5.81 -14.41 3.14
N ARG A 328 5.16 -13.38 3.71
CA ARG A 328 5.45 -11.99 3.40
C ARG A 328 6.69 -11.56 4.15
N LEU A 329 7.69 -11.14 3.40
CA LEU A 329 8.89 -10.48 3.89
C LEU A 329 8.74 -8.97 3.69
N ALA A 330 9.10 -8.20 4.70
CA ALA A 330 9.45 -6.79 4.57
C ALA A 330 10.85 -6.61 5.15
N PHE A 331 11.76 -5.96 4.43
CA PHE A 331 13.07 -5.62 4.97
C PHE A 331 13.54 -4.24 4.53
N VAL A 332 14.31 -3.59 5.38
CA VAL A 332 14.92 -2.28 5.14
C VAL A 332 16.43 -2.47 5.07
N LYS A 333 17.02 -2.08 3.96
CA LYS A 333 18.47 -2.01 3.75
C LYS A 333 18.81 -0.63 3.19
N ASP A 334 19.76 0.06 3.80
CA ASP A 334 20.24 1.40 3.37
C ASP A 334 19.11 2.43 3.18
N GLY A 335 18.08 2.37 4.06
CA GLY A 335 16.93 3.27 4.02
C GLY A 335 15.86 2.90 2.99
N THR A 336 16.08 1.84 2.19
CA THR A 336 15.11 1.35 1.20
C THR A 336 14.32 0.18 1.77
N THR A 337 13.00 0.29 1.73
CA THR A 337 12.08 -0.80 2.14
C THR A 337 11.74 -1.66 0.93
N THR A 338 11.84 -2.98 1.08
CA THR A 338 11.48 -3.97 0.06
C THR A 338 10.49 -4.98 0.64
N TYR A 339 9.43 -5.24 -0.11
CA TYR A 339 8.46 -6.31 0.17
C TYR A 339 8.63 -7.45 -0.82
N ALA A 340 8.53 -8.68 -0.35
CA ALA A 340 8.59 -9.88 -1.19
C ALA A 340 7.75 -11.03 -0.61
N ASN A 341 7.36 -11.99 -1.45
CA ASN A 341 6.81 -13.26 -1.01
C ASN A 341 7.88 -14.34 -1.13
N ILE A 342 8.18 -15.01 -0.05
CA ILE A 342 9.28 -16.00 0.03
C ILE A 342 8.83 -17.33 0.67
N ASP A 343 9.58 -18.39 0.38
CA ASP A 343 9.52 -19.63 1.14
C ASP A 343 10.46 -19.58 2.38
N LEU A 344 10.51 -20.67 3.14
CA LEU A 344 11.41 -20.78 4.32
C LEU A 344 12.90 -20.88 3.96
N ASN A 345 13.26 -21.00 2.69
CA ASN A 345 14.65 -20.92 2.23
C ASN A 345 15.02 -19.49 1.81
N GLY A 346 14.04 -18.58 1.77
CA GLY A 346 14.21 -17.20 1.29
C GLY A 346 14.14 -17.05 -0.22
N ASP A 347 13.66 -18.08 -0.92
CA ASP A 347 13.44 -18.04 -2.36
C ASP A 347 12.08 -17.42 -2.67
N GLU A 348 12.03 -16.56 -3.66
CA GLU A 348 10.80 -15.92 -4.12
C GLU A 348 9.76 -16.95 -4.56
N THR A 349 8.55 -16.86 -4.01
CA THR A 349 7.42 -17.75 -4.35
C THR A 349 6.46 -17.13 -5.35
N SER A 350 6.25 -15.84 -5.25
CA SER A 350 5.52 -15.03 -6.22
C SER A 350 6.18 -13.67 -6.32
N HIS A 351 6.40 -13.22 -7.55
CA HIS A 351 6.99 -11.92 -7.81
C HIS A 351 5.95 -10.82 -7.64
N MET A 352 6.29 -9.78 -6.90
CA MET A 352 5.48 -8.56 -6.77
C MET A 352 5.88 -7.60 -7.90
N ILE A 353 4.95 -7.34 -8.80
CA ILE A 353 5.19 -6.49 -9.97
C ILE A 353 5.27 -5.03 -9.52
N GLU A 354 6.30 -4.34 -9.95
CA GLU A 354 6.53 -2.92 -9.67
C GLU A 354 6.05 -2.00 -10.80
N GLY A 355 5.83 -0.72 -10.47
CA GLY A 355 5.57 0.33 -11.45
C GLY A 355 4.23 0.23 -12.17
N LEU A 356 3.26 -0.48 -11.60
CA LEU A 356 1.90 -0.55 -12.13
C LEU A 356 1.09 0.66 -11.68
N ILE A 357 0.18 1.09 -12.53
CA ILE A 357 -0.73 2.22 -12.28
C ILE A 357 -2.15 1.69 -12.20
N ALA A 358 -2.87 2.04 -11.14
CA ALA A 358 -4.27 1.68 -10.96
C ALA A 358 -5.14 2.15 -12.15
N GLY A 359 -6.06 1.29 -12.60
CA GLY A 359 -6.92 1.53 -13.75
C GLY A 359 -6.33 1.20 -15.12
N GLU A 360 -5.01 0.97 -15.24
CA GLU A 360 -4.34 0.61 -16.50
C GLU A 360 -4.34 -0.90 -16.75
N GLU A 361 -4.22 -1.29 -18.03
CA GLU A 361 -4.12 -2.69 -18.45
C GLU A 361 -2.68 -3.07 -18.81
N TYR A 362 -2.31 -4.30 -18.47
CA TYR A 362 -0.99 -4.86 -18.70
C TYR A 362 -1.07 -6.26 -19.31
N ILE A 363 0.03 -6.66 -19.96
CA ILE A 363 0.21 -7.98 -20.57
C ILE A 363 1.36 -8.68 -19.84
N LEU A 364 1.07 -9.80 -19.21
CA LEU A 364 2.07 -10.71 -18.62
C LEU A 364 2.48 -11.72 -19.67
N ARG A 365 3.79 -11.84 -19.95
CA ARG A 365 4.40 -12.73 -20.93
C ARG A 365 5.50 -13.56 -20.33
N GLU A 366 5.60 -14.79 -20.78
CA GLU A 366 6.82 -15.58 -20.63
C GLU A 366 7.72 -15.33 -21.83
N THR A 367 8.93 -14.85 -21.59
CA THR A 367 9.93 -14.56 -22.63
C THR A 367 11.01 -15.64 -22.74
N LYS A 368 11.13 -16.47 -21.71
CA LYS A 368 11.99 -17.66 -21.71
C LYS A 368 11.42 -18.71 -20.78
N THR A 369 11.16 -19.86 -21.34
CA THR A 369 10.63 -21.03 -20.63
C THR A 369 11.76 -21.92 -20.14
N PRO A 370 11.69 -22.48 -18.93
CA PRO A 370 12.65 -23.50 -18.48
C PRO A 370 12.58 -24.75 -19.33
N ASN A 371 13.73 -25.42 -19.48
CA ASN A 371 13.83 -26.64 -20.25
C ASN A 371 12.81 -27.71 -19.81
N GLY A 372 12.16 -28.35 -20.77
CA GLY A 372 11.19 -29.41 -20.53
C GLY A 372 9.75 -28.97 -20.34
N TYR A 373 9.49 -27.68 -20.43
CA TYR A 373 8.15 -27.09 -20.30
C TYR A 373 7.76 -26.35 -21.57
N ALA A 374 6.46 -26.29 -21.83
CA ALA A 374 5.87 -25.49 -22.90
C ALA A 374 5.59 -24.07 -22.43
N THR A 375 5.86 -23.10 -23.30
CA THR A 375 5.66 -21.67 -23.00
C THR A 375 4.20 -21.36 -22.66
N SER A 376 3.97 -20.68 -21.54
CA SER A 376 2.65 -20.24 -21.13
C SER A 376 2.07 -19.19 -22.08
N LYS A 377 0.75 -19.17 -22.22
CA LYS A 377 0.04 -18.13 -22.96
C LYS A 377 0.10 -16.81 -22.21
N GLU A 378 0.18 -15.72 -22.98
CA GLU A 378 0.04 -14.36 -22.46
C GLU A 378 -1.27 -14.19 -21.68
N GLN A 379 -1.20 -13.41 -20.58
CA GLN A 379 -2.36 -13.02 -19.78
C GLN A 379 -2.50 -11.51 -19.81
N ILE A 380 -3.71 -11.02 -20.06
CA ILE A 380 -4.03 -9.59 -19.95
C ILE A 380 -4.73 -9.39 -18.62
N PHE A 381 -4.28 -8.40 -17.85
CA PHE A 381 -4.87 -8.05 -16.57
C PHE A 381 -4.97 -6.53 -16.41
N LYS A 382 -5.90 -6.08 -15.58
CA LYS A 382 -6.11 -4.68 -15.23
C LYS A 382 -5.81 -4.49 -13.75
N VAL A 383 -5.05 -3.46 -13.40
CA VAL A 383 -4.81 -3.09 -12.00
C VAL A 383 -6.08 -2.43 -11.45
N GLU A 384 -6.57 -2.93 -10.34
CA GLU A 384 -7.76 -2.42 -9.65
C GLU A 384 -7.35 -1.58 -8.43
N ASP A 385 -8.08 -0.49 -8.18
CA ASP A 385 -7.93 0.27 -6.94
C ASP A 385 -8.40 -0.57 -5.74
N ASN A 386 -7.66 -0.49 -4.65
CA ASN A 386 -8.02 -1.10 -3.36
C ASN A 386 -8.24 -2.64 -3.40
N LYS A 387 -7.61 -3.33 -4.34
CA LYS A 387 -7.69 -4.78 -4.45
C LYS A 387 -6.39 -5.40 -4.95
N ASP A 388 -5.88 -6.34 -4.19
CA ASP A 388 -4.74 -7.16 -4.60
C ASP A 388 -5.08 -8.06 -5.78
N ILE A 389 -4.13 -8.24 -6.71
CA ILE A 389 -4.23 -9.16 -7.83
C ILE A 389 -3.19 -10.26 -7.66
N SER A 390 -3.64 -11.51 -7.73
CA SER A 390 -2.77 -12.67 -7.76
C SER A 390 -2.95 -13.40 -9.09
N LEU A 391 -1.90 -13.40 -9.90
CA LEU A 391 -1.87 -14.09 -11.19
C LEU A 391 -1.07 -15.37 -11.05
N THR A 392 -1.50 -16.41 -11.78
CA THR A 392 -0.78 -17.68 -11.86
C THR A 392 -0.53 -18.04 -13.31
N MET A 393 0.74 -18.19 -13.69
CA MET A 393 1.14 -18.77 -14.96
C MET A 393 1.55 -20.23 -14.75
N VAL A 394 0.91 -21.12 -15.51
CA VAL A 394 1.15 -22.56 -15.42
C VAL A 394 1.88 -23.02 -16.66
N ASP A 395 3.04 -23.67 -16.49
CA ASP A 395 3.69 -24.37 -17.57
C ASP A 395 3.33 -25.85 -17.56
N GLU A 396 3.01 -26.33 -18.73
CA GLU A 396 2.72 -27.73 -18.96
C GLU A 396 4.00 -28.47 -19.29
N ASP A 397 4.17 -29.72 -18.78
CA ASP A 397 5.25 -30.60 -19.21
C ASP A 397 5.18 -30.83 -20.71
N ILE A 398 6.30 -30.77 -21.42
CA ILE A 398 6.40 -31.29 -22.78
C ILE A 398 6.33 -32.84 -22.70
N LYS A 399 5.37 -33.41 -23.43
CA LYS A 399 5.04 -34.84 -23.38
C LYS A 399 5.15 -35.45 -24.78
N VAL A 400 5.93 -36.51 -24.90
CA VAL A 400 6.07 -37.28 -26.14
C VAL A 400 5.67 -38.73 -25.88
N GLN A 401 4.71 -39.21 -26.64
CA GLN A 401 4.25 -40.60 -26.60
C GLN A 401 4.88 -41.39 -27.73
N ILE A 402 5.68 -42.39 -27.39
CA ILE A 402 6.36 -43.28 -28.34
C ILE A 402 5.58 -44.56 -28.47
N SER A 403 5.12 -44.86 -29.69
CA SER A 403 4.45 -46.10 -30.04
C SER A 403 5.38 -46.99 -30.85
N LYS A 404 5.47 -48.28 -30.49
CA LYS A 404 6.17 -49.32 -31.26
C LYS A 404 5.14 -50.26 -31.85
N GLN A 405 4.88 -50.18 -33.15
CA GLN A 405 3.73 -50.84 -33.78
C GLN A 405 4.10 -51.76 -34.92
N ASP A 406 3.32 -52.84 -35.05
CA ASP A 406 3.34 -53.70 -36.23
C ASP A 406 2.79 -52.91 -37.45
N ILE A 407 3.57 -52.87 -38.52
CA ILE A 407 3.24 -52.10 -39.72
C ILE A 407 1.93 -52.57 -40.39
N THR A 408 1.57 -53.86 -40.19
CA THR A 408 0.44 -54.51 -40.89
C THR A 408 -0.89 -54.22 -40.16
N ASN A 409 -0.91 -54.37 -38.83
CA ASN A 409 -2.14 -54.33 -38.05
C ASN A 409 -2.22 -53.13 -37.09
N LYS A 410 -1.15 -52.29 -37.00
CA LYS A 410 -1.03 -51.09 -36.17
C LYS A 410 -1.18 -51.34 -34.67
N LYS A 411 -0.95 -52.57 -34.20
CA LYS A 411 -0.98 -52.88 -32.76
C LYS A 411 0.42 -52.71 -32.16
N GLU A 412 0.45 -52.31 -30.89
CA GLU A 412 1.68 -52.21 -30.12
C GLU A 412 2.41 -53.57 -30.06
N ILE A 413 3.72 -53.53 -30.17
CA ILE A 413 4.62 -54.68 -30.12
C ILE A 413 5.39 -54.65 -28.80
N GLU A 414 5.40 -55.78 -28.09
CA GLU A 414 6.20 -55.96 -26.87
C GLU A 414 7.61 -56.51 -27.18
N GLY A 415 8.58 -56.12 -26.35
CA GLY A 415 9.89 -56.72 -26.30
C GLY A 415 10.95 -56.09 -27.19
N ALA A 416 10.66 -55.01 -27.90
CA ALA A 416 11.67 -54.20 -28.57
C ALA A 416 12.47 -53.40 -27.53
N LYS A 417 13.80 -53.39 -27.63
CA LYS A 417 14.63 -52.44 -26.86
C LYS A 417 14.79 -51.14 -27.65
N LEU A 418 14.32 -50.07 -27.04
CA LEU A 418 14.29 -48.76 -27.64
C LEU A 418 15.06 -47.77 -26.77
N LYS A 419 15.68 -46.77 -27.41
CA LYS A 419 16.25 -45.61 -26.73
C LYS A 419 16.02 -44.36 -27.53
N VAL A 420 15.96 -43.24 -26.81
CA VAL A 420 15.98 -41.88 -27.37
C VAL A 420 17.32 -41.25 -27.02
N VAL A 421 17.96 -40.66 -28.01
CA VAL A 421 19.22 -39.92 -27.84
C VAL A 421 19.05 -38.47 -28.31
N ASP A 422 19.83 -37.58 -27.72
CA ASP A 422 19.93 -36.18 -28.14
C ASP A 422 20.85 -36.06 -29.38
N LYS A 423 21.03 -34.82 -29.85
CA LYS A 423 21.91 -34.47 -30.99
C LYS A 423 23.38 -34.80 -30.76
N ASP A 424 23.82 -34.91 -29.50
CA ASP A 424 25.20 -35.22 -29.11
C ASP A 424 25.42 -36.75 -28.90
N GLY A 425 24.35 -37.55 -29.06
CA GLY A 425 24.34 -38.99 -28.89
C GLY A 425 24.18 -39.46 -27.44
N ASN A 426 23.86 -38.56 -26.51
CA ASN A 426 23.60 -38.94 -25.12
C ASN A 426 22.22 -39.60 -25.01
N THR A 427 22.16 -40.72 -24.29
CA THR A 427 20.89 -41.40 -24.03
C THR A 427 20.05 -40.60 -23.05
N ILE A 428 18.84 -40.23 -23.50
CA ILE A 428 17.85 -39.50 -22.70
C ILE A 428 16.94 -40.48 -21.97
N ASP A 429 16.49 -41.52 -22.68
CA ASP A 429 15.62 -42.55 -22.12
C ASP A 429 15.88 -43.88 -22.83
N GLU A 430 15.71 -44.99 -22.11
CA GLU A 430 15.90 -46.38 -22.61
C GLU A 430 14.85 -47.28 -21.95
N TRP A 431 14.13 -48.07 -22.78
CA TRP A 431 13.09 -48.97 -22.28
C TRP A 431 12.88 -50.18 -23.17
N THR A 432 12.09 -51.12 -22.65
CA THR A 432 11.56 -52.23 -23.46
C THR A 432 10.10 -51.97 -23.76
N SER A 433 9.72 -52.06 -25.04
CA SER A 433 8.34 -51.81 -25.47
C SER A 433 7.33 -52.76 -24.83
N LYS A 434 6.13 -52.27 -24.59
CA LYS A 434 4.98 -52.93 -23.97
C LYS A 434 3.76 -52.84 -24.89
N LYS A 435 2.60 -53.37 -24.43
CA LYS A 435 1.32 -53.26 -25.14
C LYS A 435 0.70 -51.86 -25.08
N GLU A 436 1.38 -50.93 -24.46
CA GLU A 436 1.00 -49.54 -24.30
C GLU A 436 2.16 -48.65 -24.77
N PRO A 437 1.87 -47.49 -25.36
CA PRO A 437 2.90 -46.54 -25.73
C PRO A 437 3.72 -46.09 -24.52
N HIS A 438 4.97 -45.75 -24.71
CA HIS A 438 5.87 -45.22 -23.71
C HIS A 438 5.78 -43.68 -23.68
N MET A 439 5.73 -43.06 -22.49
CA MET A 439 5.66 -41.63 -22.33
C MET A 439 7.00 -41.09 -21.85
N ILE A 440 7.55 -40.14 -22.59
CA ILE A 440 8.71 -39.35 -22.21
C ILE A 440 8.26 -37.94 -21.89
N LYS A 441 8.78 -37.37 -20.81
CA LYS A 441 8.50 -36.01 -20.38
C LYS A 441 9.76 -35.16 -20.33
N ASN A 442 9.58 -33.86 -20.32
CA ASN A 442 10.62 -32.86 -20.11
C ASN A 442 11.72 -32.88 -21.19
N LEU A 443 11.37 -33.18 -22.42
CA LEU A 443 12.23 -32.91 -23.58
C LEU A 443 12.18 -31.40 -23.91
N ASN A 444 13.29 -30.87 -24.42
CA ASN A 444 13.39 -29.45 -24.72
C ASN A 444 12.72 -29.12 -26.05
N ASP A 445 11.91 -28.05 -26.06
CA ASP A 445 11.33 -27.54 -27.30
C ASP A 445 12.38 -27.07 -28.31
N GLY A 446 12.04 -27.17 -29.58
CA GLY A 446 12.94 -26.83 -30.69
C GLY A 446 14.12 -27.76 -30.89
N GLU A 447 14.46 -28.64 -29.95
CA GLU A 447 15.53 -29.63 -30.08
C GLU A 447 15.07 -30.87 -30.86
N SER A 448 16.03 -31.54 -31.50
CA SER A 448 15.83 -32.78 -32.24
C SER A 448 16.40 -33.96 -31.48
N TYR A 449 15.66 -35.04 -31.50
CA TYR A 449 16.01 -36.31 -30.87
C TYR A 449 15.91 -37.46 -31.88
N THR A 450 16.65 -38.55 -31.63
CA THR A 450 16.61 -39.74 -32.48
C THR A 450 16.10 -40.92 -31.67
N LEU A 451 15.00 -41.54 -32.12
CA LEU A 451 14.50 -42.82 -31.61
C LEU A 451 15.21 -43.96 -32.31
N ILE A 452 15.85 -44.84 -31.55
CA ILE A 452 16.65 -45.95 -32.02
C ILE A 452 16.11 -47.27 -31.47
N GLU A 453 15.94 -48.25 -32.32
CA GLU A 453 15.70 -49.62 -31.90
C GLU A 453 17.03 -50.39 -31.81
N GLU A 454 17.43 -50.82 -30.62
CA GLU A 454 18.65 -51.61 -30.41
C GLU A 454 18.41 -53.09 -30.67
N THR A 455 17.24 -53.58 -30.31
CA THR A 455 16.89 -55.00 -30.50
C THR A 455 15.42 -55.13 -30.85
N ALA A 456 15.12 -55.72 -31.97
CA ALA A 456 13.76 -56.05 -32.39
C ALA A 456 13.22 -57.29 -31.66
N PRO A 457 11.88 -57.35 -31.42
CA PRO A 457 11.24 -58.55 -30.91
C PRO A 457 11.36 -59.74 -31.83
N GLN A 458 11.21 -60.96 -31.28
CA GLN A 458 11.28 -62.16 -32.07
C GLN A 458 10.26 -62.16 -33.22
N GLY A 459 10.72 -62.36 -34.45
CA GLY A 459 9.91 -62.39 -35.65
C GLY A 459 9.86 -61.10 -36.43
N TYR A 460 10.50 -60.01 -35.93
CA TYR A 460 10.56 -58.72 -36.56
C TYR A 460 11.98 -58.33 -37.00
N LYS A 461 12.07 -57.41 -37.95
CA LYS A 461 13.32 -56.75 -38.34
C LYS A 461 13.53 -55.52 -37.47
N ILE A 462 14.82 -55.22 -37.20
CA ILE A 462 15.15 -53.91 -36.55
C ILE A 462 14.69 -52.78 -37.48
N ALA A 463 13.94 -51.83 -36.92
CA ALA A 463 13.48 -50.65 -37.62
C ALA A 463 14.62 -49.64 -37.84
N GLU A 464 14.46 -48.80 -38.87
CA GLU A 464 15.33 -47.64 -39.05
C GLU A 464 15.08 -46.61 -37.94
N SER A 465 16.12 -45.89 -37.55
CA SER A 465 15.99 -44.79 -36.58
C SER A 465 15.08 -43.67 -37.09
N ILE A 466 14.39 -42.99 -36.17
CA ILE A 466 13.48 -41.91 -36.50
C ILE A 466 13.95 -40.64 -35.79
N ASP A 467 14.26 -39.60 -36.56
CA ASP A 467 14.50 -38.28 -36.05
C ASP A 467 13.17 -37.56 -35.87
N PHE A 468 12.98 -36.93 -34.70
CA PHE A 468 11.81 -36.12 -34.39
C PHE A 468 12.21 -34.84 -33.69
N LYS A 469 11.49 -33.77 -33.95
CA LYS A 469 11.70 -32.45 -33.35
C LYS A 469 10.57 -32.15 -32.36
N ILE A 470 10.93 -31.61 -31.21
CA ILE A 470 9.98 -31.21 -30.17
C ILE A 470 9.35 -29.89 -30.55
N GLU A 471 8.03 -29.79 -30.41
CA GLU A 471 7.24 -28.57 -30.56
C GLU A 471 6.94 -27.98 -29.16
N ASP A 472 6.89 -26.65 -29.10
CA ASP A 472 6.52 -25.90 -27.90
C ASP A 472 5.00 -26.03 -27.64
N THR A 473 4.62 -27.12 -26.98
CA THR A 473 3.22 -27.41 -26.64
C THR A 473 3.11 -28.40 -25.49
N GLY A 474 2.16 -28.19 -24.59
CA GLY A 474 1.76 -29.15 -23.55
C GLY A 474 0.93 -30.32 -24.08
N ALA A 475 0.47 -30.26 -25.34
CA ALA A 475 -0.22 -31.38 -25.99
C ALA A 475 0.71 -32.56 -26.18
N ILE A 476 0.18 -33.79 -26.05
CA ILE A 476 0.97 -35.02 -26.27
C ILE A 476 1.39 -35.09 -27.74
N GLN A 477 2.69 -35.08 -28.00
CA GLN A 477 3.28 -35.33 -29.31
C GLN A 477 3.45 -36.80 -29.52
N HIS A 478 3.22 -37.31 -30.74
CA HIS A 478 3.22 -38.73 -31.02
C HIS A 478 4.34 -39.09 -32.01
N VAL A 479 5.15 -40.08 -31.66
CA VAL A 479 6.15 -40.69 -32.53
C VAL A 479 5.85 -42.20 -32.64
N VAL A 480 5.73 -42.69 -33.86
CA VAL A 480 5.40 -44.10 -34.10
C VAL A 480 6.51 -44.77 -34.92
N MET A 481 7.12 -45.77 -34.32
CA MET A 481 8.09 -46.65 -35.00
C MET A 481 7.39 -47.94 -35.40
N TYR A 482 7.49 -48.31 -36.69
CA TYR A 482 6.88 -49.51 -37.24
C TYR A 482 7.90 -50.57 -37.47
N ASP A 483 7.57 -51.85 -37.11
CA ASP A 483 8.33 -53.02 -37.43
C ASP A 483 7.67 -53.85 -38.51
N GLU A 484 8.51 -54.40 -39.37
CA GLU A 484 8.14 -55.39 -40.36
C GLU A 484 8.45 -56.80 -39.88
N HIS A 485 7.55 -57.73 -40.19
CA HIS A 485 7.83 -59.13 -39.95
C HIS A 485 9.02 -59.66 -40.78
N LEU A 486 9.81 -60.50 -40.17
CA LEU A 486 10.79 -61.26 -40.92
C LEU A 486 10.09 -62.12 -42.00
N PRO A 487 10.65 -62.20 -43.23
CA PRO A 487 10.03 -63.03 -44.24
C PRO A 487 9.98 -64.48 -43.77
N VAL A 488 8.79 -65.07 -43.81
CA VAL A 488 8.58 -66.45 -43.47
C VAL A 488 9.33 -67.27 -44.50
N LYS A 489 10.40 -67.96 -44.12
CA LYS A 489 11.03 -68.98 -44.99
C LYS A 489 10.08 -70.19 -45.05
N VAL A 490 9.20 -70.20 -46.03
CA VAL A 490 8.41 -71.36 -46.35
C VAL A 490 9.41 -72.38 -47.01
N LYS A 491 9.75 -73.48 -46.32
CA LYS A 491 10.35 -74.63 -46.96
C LYS A 491 9.28 -75.24 -47.83
N THR A 492 9.18 -74.82 -49.07
CA THR A 492 8.55 -75.65 -50.12
C THR A 492 9.52 -76.73 -50.49
N GLY A 493 9.21 -77.93 -49.99
CA GLY A 493 9.91 -79.17 -50.48
C GLY A 493 9.42 -79.39 -51.90
N ASP A 494 10.19 -78.95 -52.87
CA ASP A 494 10.24 -79.45 -54.24
C ASP A 494 11.63 -79.16 -54.83
N ASP A 495 12.44 -80.22 -55.07
CA ASP A 495 13.71 -80.16 -55.78
C ASP A 495 13.41 -79.89 -57.26
N ASN A 496 13.12 -78.72 -57.67
CA ASN A 496 13.23 -78.34 -59.08
C ASN A 496 13.78 -76.89 -59.16
N SER A 497 15.01 -76.87 -59.66
CA SER A 497 15.79 -75.68 -59.94
C SER A 497 15.13 -74.80 -60.96
N TYR A 498 14.51 -73.72 -60.53
CA TYR A 498 14.25 -72.57 -61.38
C TYR A 498 14.82 -71.30 -60.71
N GLN A 499 15.83 -70.79 -61.39
CA GLN A 499 16.38 -69.46 -61.05
C GLN A 499 15.33 -68.41 -61.36
N TYR A 500 14.69 -67.87 -60.27
CA TYR A 500 13.90 -66.63 -60.39
C TYR A 500 14.75 -65.49 -59.95
N TRP A 501 14.99 -64.58 -60.88
CA TRP A 501 15.52 -63.22 -60.60
C TRP A 501 14.52 -62.41 -59.84
N ILE A 502 14.75 -62.18 -58.57
CA ILE A 502 13.99 -61.17 -57.80
C ILE A 502 14.72 -59.90 -57.99
N VAL A 503 14.11 -59.01 -58.81
CA VAL A 503 14.45 -57.60 -58.88
C VAL A 503 13.96 -57.00 -57.55
N SER A 504 14.87 -56.73 -56.63
CA SER A 504 14.58 -55.99 -55.41
C SER A 504 14.36 -54.50 -55.78
N GLY A 505 13.10 -54.14 -56.00
CA GLY A 505 12.70 -52.74 -56.03
C GLY A 505 12.77 -52.12 -54.63
N LEU A 506 13.85 -51.40 -54.35
CA LEU A 506 13.93 -50.51 -53.19
C LEU A 506 12.84 -49.42 -53.33
N LEU A 507 11.70 -49.63 -52.66
CA LEU A 507 10.73 -48.57 -52.39
C LEU A 507 11.01 -48.08 -50.97
N SER A 508 11.87 -47.06 -50.85
CA SER A 508 11.99 -46.26 -49.65
C SER A 508 10.70 -45.49 -49.45
N LEU A 509 9.80 -46.02 -48.60
CA LEU A 509 8.66 -45.30 -48.14
C LEU A 509 9.10 -44.39 -46.98
N VAL A 510 9.53 -43.18 -47.33
CA VAL A 510 9.62 -42.09 -46.36
C VAL A 510 8.19 -41.72 -45.96
N ALA A 511 7.71 -42.29 -44.87
CA ALA A 511 6.45 -41.91 -44.29
C ALA A 511 6.65 -40.59 -43.54
N LEU A 512 6.56 -39.46 -44.23
CA LEU A 512 6.34 -38.14 -43.63
C LEU A 512 4.93 -38.13 -43.07
N LEU A 513 4.79 -38.44 -41.78
CA LEU A 513 3.56 -38.22 -41.03
C LEU A 513 3.40 -36.75 -40.83
N ILE A 514 2.69 -36.10 -41.74
CA ILE A 514 2.19 -34.74 -41.54
C ILE A 514 1.15 -34.81 -40.44
N ILE A 515 1.53 -34.31 -39.26
CA ILE A 515 0.59 -34.11 -38.16
C ILE A 515 -0.45 -33.13 -38.61
N ARG A 516 -1.66 -33.59 -38.95
CA ARG A 516 -2.81 -32.72 -39.23
C ARG A 516 -3.32 -32.17 -37.92
N PHE A 517 -2.85 -30.96 -37.56
CA PHE A 517 -3.55 -30.14 -36.56
C PHE A 517 -4.92 -29.73 -37.10
N LYS A 518 -5.97 -30.31 -36.55
CA LYS A 518 -7.32 -29.77 -36.68
C LYS A 518 -7.44 -28.55 -35.76
N VAL A 519 -7.00 -27.39 -36.24
CA VAL A 519 -7.40 -26.12 -35.64
C VAL A 519 -8.87 -25.90 -36.00
N LYS A 520 -9.77 -26.16 -35.06
CA LYS A 520 -11.15 -25.71 -35.16
C LYS A 520 -11.16 -24.20 -34.95
N ARG A 521 -11.15 -23.42 -36.02
CA ARG A 521 -11.57 -22.03 -36.00
C ARG A 521 -13.08 -22.03 -35.76
N GLU A 522 -13.53 -21.68 -34.58
CA GLU A 522 -14.88 -21.17 -34.41
C GLU A 522 -14.81 -19.65 -34.65
N HIS A 523 -15.42 -19.26 -35.75
CA HIS A 523 -15.89 -17.89 -35.96
C HIS A 523 -17.22 -17.75 -35.27
N GLN A 524 -17.32 -16.89 -34.26
CA GLN A 524 -18.31 -15.81 -34.18
C GLN A 524 -17.91 -14.81 -33.11
#